data_59c698a86e2cf2d7576a1c2906b14cca
#
_entry.id   59c698a86e2cf2d7576a1c2906b14cca
#
_cell.length_a   1.000
_cell.length_b   1.000
_cell.length_c   1.000
_cell.angle_alpha   90.00
_cell.angle_beta   90.00
_cell.angle_gamma   90.00
#
_symmetry.space_group_name_H-M   'P 1'
#
loop_
_entity.id
_entity.type
_entity.pdbx_description
1 polymer ?
#
loop_
_entity_poly.entity_id
_entity_poly.type
_entity_poly.pdbx_seq_one_letter_code
_entity_poly.pdbx_strand_id
1 'polypeptide(L)'
;MKFVLTRLDTEPAPQVVYFSAKGPNPISPRVLKPDILAPGVDVLAAVSPILPYMQVKKYYLASDYALMSGTSTATPHVDGFGALLKALHPEWSPAAIQSAIMTTAYAKDIIGTILKGQRTGLSATPLHFGAGYINLNKAMDPGHRTGSTKFGA
;
A
#
# COMPACT_ATOMS: atom_id res chain seq x y z
N MET A 1 -31.36 -10.23 -0.63
CA MET A 1 -29.89 -10.01 -0.56
C MET A 1 -29.39 -10.00 -2.00
N LYS A 2 -28.86 -8.87 -2.49
CA LYS A 2 -28.23 -8.83 -3.82
C LYS A 2 -26.75 -9.16 -3.64
N PHE A 3 -26.32 -10.27 -4.22
CA PHE A 3 -24.89 -10.56 -4.34
C PHE A 3 -24.35 -9.66 -5.46
N VAL A 4 -23.45 -8.76 -5.11
CA VAL A 4 -22.69 -8.01 -6.10
C VAL A 4 -21.58 -8.92 -6.58
N LEU A 5 -21.59 -9.28 -7.86
CA LEU A 5 -20.50 -10.02 -8.46
C LEU A 5 -19.22 -9.22 -8.36
N THR A 6 -18.18 -9.83 -7.78
CA THR A 6 -16.84 -9.25 -7.83
C THR A 6 -16.40 -9.18 -9.28
N ARG A 7 -16.12 -7.98 -9.77
CA ARG A 7 -15.54 -7.80 -11.09
C ARG A 7 -14.04 -8.02 -10.98
N LEU A 8 -13.54 -9.00 -11.71
CA LEU A 8 -12.12 -9.14 -11.99
C LEU A 8 -11.79 -8.26 -13.20
N ASP A 9 -10.51 -7.89 -13.34
CA ASP A 9 -10.01 -7.09 -14.47
C ASP A 9 -10.64 -5.69 -14.59
N THR A 10 -10.82 -5.00 -13.46
CA THR A 10 -11.23 -3.60 -13.49
C THR A 10 -10.08 -2.72 -13.98
N GLU A 11 -10.26 -2.07 -15.11
CA GLU A 11 -9.32 -1.08 -15.65
C GLU A 11 -9.80 0.36 -15.37
N PRO A 12 -8.88 1.30 -15.10
CA PRO A 12 -7.46 1.10 -14.81
C PRO A 12 -7.21 0.61 -13.38
N ALA A 13 -6.19 -0.24 -13.21
CA ALA A 13 -5.76 -0.75 -11.90
C ALA A 13 -4.22 -0.77 -11.83
N PRO A 14 -3.59 -0.46 -10.68
CA PRO A 14 -4.21 0.08 -9.47
C PRO A 14 -4.62 1.54 -9.60
N GLN A 15 -5.43 2.04 -8.68
CA GLN A 15 -5.86 3.44 -8.60
C GLN A 15 -5.57 4.02 -7.21
N VAL A 16 -5.34 5.33 -7.14
CA VAL A 16 -5.25 6.04 -5.86
C VAL A 16 -6.66 6.26 -5.34
N VAL A 17 -6.98 5.61 -4.23
CA VAL A 17 -8.30 5.67 -3.61
C VAL A 17 -8.59 7.07 -3.03
N TYR A 18 -9.86 7.45 -2.97
CA TYR A 18 -10.28 8.80 -2.59
C TYR A 18 -9.91 9.21 -1.14
N PHE A 19 -9.81 8.24 -0.23
CA PHE A 19 -9.45 8.50 1.17
C PHE A 19 -7.93 8.45 1.41
N SER A 20 -7.12 8.15 0.39
CA SER A 20 -5.65 8.18 0.51
C SER A 20 -5.18 9.60 0.82
N ALA A 21 -4.36 9.73 1.86
CA ALA A 21 -3.78 11.01 2.23
C ALA A 21 -2.87 11.53 1.11
N LYS A 22 -2.91 12.86 0.91
CA LYS A 22 -2.12 13.55 -0.11
C LYS A 22 -1.11 14.47 0.55
N GLY A 23 0.10 14.55 -0.06
CA GLY A 23 1.05 15.59 0.30
C GLY A 23 0.66 16.98 -0.27
N PRO A 24 1.45 18.00 0.05
CA PRO A 24 2.67 17.95 0.88
C PRO A 24 2.35 17.81 2.37
N ASN A 25 3.37 17.43 3.17
CA ASN A 25 3.23 17.41 4.62
C ASN A 25 3.02 18.85 5.14
N PRO A 26 1.94 19.13 5.89
CA PRO A 26 1.63 20.50 6.33
C PRO A 26 2.64 21.09 7.30
N ILE A 27 3.37 20.26 8.07
CA ILE A 27 4.38 20.69 9.03
C ILE A 27 5.75 20.84 8.34
N SER A 28 6.06 19.91 7.42
CA SER A 28 7.34 19.88 6.70
C SER A 28 7.11 19.74 5.21
N PRO A 29 6.72 20.82 4.48
CA PRO A 29 6.37 20.74 3.06
C PRO A 29 7.51 20.28 2.14
N ARG A 30 8.75 20.33 2.62
CA ARG A 30 9.94 19.83 1.90
C ARG A 30 10.04 18.31 1.90
N VAL A 31 9.28 17.62 2.76
CA VAL A 31 9.26 16.16 2.81
C VAL A 31 8.12 15.65 1.95
N LEU A 32 8.47 14.92 0.89
CA LEU A 32 7.49 14.28 0.04
C LEU A 32 6.76 13.17 0.81
N LYS A 33 5.45 13.26 0.83
CA LYS A 33 4.55 12.21 1.34
C LYS A 33 3.36 12.06 0.37
N PRO A 34 2.75 10.88 0.27
CA PRO A 34 3.14 9.62 0.90
C PRO A 34 4.47 9.08 0.36
N ASP A 35 5.08 8.09 1.03
CA ASP A 35 6.30 7.44 0.54
C ASP A 35 6.00 6.47 -0.59
N ILE A 36 4.92 5.66 -0.42
CA ILE A 36 4.55 4.58 -1.33
C ILE A 36 3.05 4.26 -1.24
N LEU A 37 2.50 3.60 -2.25
CA LEU A 37 1.16 3.02 -2.23
C LEU A 37 1.23 1.50 -2.07
N ALA A 38 0.25 0.96 -1.34
CA ALA A 38 0.04 -0.48 -1.15
C ALA A 38 -1.46 -0.82 -1.18
N PRO A 39 -1.84 -2.10 -1.34
CA PRO A 39 -3.24 -2.52 -1.30
C PRO A 39 -3.92 -2.08 0.00
N GLY A 40 -5.07 -1.43 -0.09
CA GLY A 40 -5.78 -0.92 1.09
C GLY A 40 -7.29 -0.82 0.90
N VAL A 41 -7.85 -1.46 -0.13
CA VAL A 41 -9.29 -1.48 -0.42
C VAL A 41 -9.76 -2.92 -0.48
N ASP A 42 -10.86 -3.22 0.21
CA ASP A 42 -11.51 -4.53 0.27
C ASP A 42 -10.53 -5.67 0.61
N VAL A 43 -9.63 -5.38 1.54
CA VAL A 43 -8.64 -6.34 2.04
C VAL A 43 -9.33 -7.27 3.03
N LEU A 44 -9.24 -8.58 2.78
CA LEU A 44 -9.68 -9.58 3.75
C LEU A 44 -8.69 -9.62 4.91
N ALA A 45 -9.11 -9.09 6.05
CA ALA A 45 -8.28 -8.97 7.25
C ALA A 45 -8.85 -9.80 8.40
N ALA A 46 -7.98 -10.31 9.25
CA ALA A 46 -8.37 -10.94 10.50
C ALA A 46 -8.95 -9.89 11.47
N VAL A 47 -10.05 -10.22 12.11
CA VAL A 47 -10.69 -9.39 13.13
C VAL A 47 -10.96 -10.23 14.38
N SER A 48 -11.17 -9.54 15.51
CA SER A 48 -11.46 -10.25 16.74
C SER A 48 -12.81 -10.96 16.68
N PRO A 49 -12.89 -12.28 16.91
CA PRO A 49 -14.16 -12.98 16.96
C PRO A 49 -14.98 -12.67 18.22
N ILE A 50 -14.35 -12.05 19.22
CA ILE A 50 -14.98 -11.74 20.52
C ILE A 50 -15.72 -10.41 20.45
N LEU A 51 -15.26 -9.48 19.61
CA LEU A 51 -15.86 -8.16 19.47
C LEU A 51 -16.58 -8.05 18.12
N PRO A 52 -17.82 -7.57 18.10
CA PRO A 52 -18.51 -7.34 16.86
C PRO A 52 -17.78 -6.24 16.05
N TYR A 53 -17.48 -6.52 14.79
CA TYR A 53 -16.84 -5.56 13.90
C TYR A 53 -17.85 -4.66 13.18
N MET A 54 -19.12 -5.06 13.13
CA MET A 54 -20.19 -4.32 12.47
C MET A 54 -21.53 -4.54 13.16
N GLN A 55 -22.35 -3.52 13.17
CA GLN A 55 -23.75 -3.61 13.58
C GLN A 55 -24.65 -3.44 12.35
N VAL A 56 -25.53 -4.41 12.11
CA VAL A 56 -26.53 -4.36 11.05
C VAL A 56 -27.91 -4.36 11.71
N LYS A 57 -28.56 -3.20 11.75
CA LYS A 57 -29.82 -2.99 12.47
C LYS A 57 -29.68 -3.35 13.95
N LYS A 58 -30.35 -4.44 14.39
CA LYS A 58 -30.32 -4.94 15.78
C LYS A 58 -29.30 -6.06 16.01
N TYR A 59 -28.61 -6.50 14.95
CA TYR A 59 -27.70 -7.64 15.03
C TYR A 59 -26.25 -7.16 15.02
N TYR A 60 -25.45 -7.79 15.86
CA TYR A 60 -24.01 -7.61 15.88
C TYR A 60 -23.35 -8.74 15.09
N LEU A 61 -22.50 -8.38 14.16
CA LEU A 61 -21.74 -9.32 13.36
C LEU A 61 -20.37 -9.51 13.98
N ALA A 62 -20.07 -10.75 14.40
CA ALA A 62 -18.75 -11.18 14.79
C ALA A 62 -18.28 -12.26 13.80
N SER A 63 -17.02 -12.23 13.45
CA SER A 63 -16.41 -13.12 12.48
C SER A 63 -14.91 -13.13 12.70
N ASP A 64 -14.22 -14.15 12.24
CA ASP A 64 -12.75 -14.20 12.27
C ASP A 64 -12.12 -13.31 11.21
N TYR A 65 -12.86 -12.97 10.16
CA TYR A 65 -12.40 -12.16 9.04
C TYR A 65 -13.44 -11.15 8.61
N ALA A 66 -12.97 -10.00 8.14
CA ALA A 66 -13.81 -8.96 7.54
C ALA A 66 -13.10 -8.31 6.34
N LEU A 67 -13.88 -7.81 5.39
CA LEU A 67 -13.37 -6.94 4.34
C LEU A 67 -13.18 -5.53 4.92
N MET A 68 -11.96 -5.04 4.87
CA MET A 68 -11.58 -3.75 5.42
C MET A 68 -10.94 -2.87 4.35
N SER A 69 -11.24 -1.56 4.42
CA SER A 69 -10.64 -0.56 3.54
C SER A 69 -10.10 0.59 4.37
N GLY A 70 -8.87 1.00 4.08
CA GLY A 70 -8.22 2.10 4.78
C GLY A 70 -6.72 2.16 4.51
N THR A 71 -6.10 3.29 4.81
CA THR A 71 -4.64 3.40 4.84
C THR A 71 -4.04 2.49 5.92
N SER A 72 -4.78 2.24 7.00
CA SER A 72 -4.40 1.31 8.06
C SER A 72 -4.34 -0.15 7.59
N THR A 73 -5.08 -0.53 6.54
CA THR A 73 -5.00 -1.86 5.94
C THR A 73 -3.89 -1.95 4.89
N ALA A 74 -3.43 -0.83 4.35
CA ALA A 74 -2.27 -0.78 3.46
C ALA A 74 -0.94 -0.93 4.22
N THR A 75 -0.85 -0.42 5.45
CA THR A 75 0.36 -0.45 6.27
C THR A 75 0.90 -1.86 6.47
N PRO A 76 0.13 -2.87 6.93
CA PRO A 76 0.65 -4.22 7.15
C PRO A 76 1.14 -4.92 5.87
N HIS A 77 0.69 -4.51 4.69
CA HIS A 77 1.28 -5.00 3.45
C HIS A 77 2.73 -4.53 3.29
N VAL A 78 3.00 -3.25 3.60
CA VAL A 78 4.36 -2.70 3.55
C VAL A 78 5.24 -3.32 4.63
N ASP A 79 4.71 -3.51 5.83
CA ASP A 79 5.41 -4.17 6.94
C ASP A 79 5.77 -5.62 6.58
N GLY A 80 4.82 -6.37 6.03
CA GLY A 80 5.04 -7.72 5.54
C GLY A 80 6.11 -7.79 4.43
N PHE A 81 6.11 -6.83 3.50
CA PHE A 81 7.14 -6.74 2.47
C PHE A 81 8.52 -6.43 3.08
N GLY A 82 8.55 -5.53 4.07
CA GLY A 82 9.77 -5.24 4.83
C GLY A 82 10.32 -6.48 5.55
N ALA A 83 9.45 -7.26 6.19
CA ALA A 83 9.82 -8.50 6.86
C ALA A 83 10.36 -9.55 5.88
N LEU A 84 9.71 -9.72 4.72
CA LEU A 84 10.18 -10.65 3.68
C LEU A 84 11.54 -10.23 3.11
N LEU A 85 11.74 -8.94 2.82
CA LEU A 85 13.01 -8.43 2.35
C LEU A 85 14.10 -8.58 3.42
N LYS A 86 13.78 -8.37 4.69
CA LYS A 86 14.73 -8.57 5.80
C LYS A 86 15.10 -10.05 5.98
N ALA A 87 14.16 -10.97 5.77
CA ALA A 87 14.44 -12.40 5.81
C ALA A 87 15.32 -12.86 4.64
N LEU A 88 15.11 -12.27 3.45
CA LEU A 88 15.89 -12.57 2.25
C LEU A 88 17.29 -11.93 2.31
N HIS A 89 17.40 -10.75 2.88
CA HIS A 89 18.61 -9.95 3.00
C HIS A 89 18.85 -9.54 4.46
N PRO A 90 19.31 -10.46 5.32
CA PRO A 90 19.48 -10.18 6.74
C PRO A 90 20.45 -9.02 7.06
N GLU A 91 21.37 -8.73 6.14
CA GLU A 91 22.35 -7.65 6.27
C GLU A 91 21.79 -6.26 5.92
N TRP A 92 20.61 -6.16 5.31
CA TRP A 92 20.07 -4.87 4.91
C TRP A 92 19.63 -4.04 6.10
N SER A 93 20.04 -2.78 6.09
CA SER A 93 19.55 -1.79 7.04
C SER A 93 18.08 -1.42 6.73
N PRO A 94 17.33 -0.86 7.68
CA PRO A 94 15.99 -0.33 7.40
C PRO A 94 15.95 0.66 6.23
N ALA A 95 16.99 1.51 6.12
CA ALA A 95 17.12 2.45 5.01
C ALA A 95 17.32 1.74 3.65
N ALA A 96 18.08 0.63 3.63
CA ALA A 96 18.26 -0.16 2.42
C ALA A 96 16.95 -0.84 1.99
N ILE A 97 16.18 -1.38 2.94
CA ILE A 97 14.86 -1.96 2.69
C ILE A 97 13.90 -0.90 2.14
N GLN A 98 13.82 0.25 2.79
CA GLN A 98 12.99 1.37 2.33
C GLN A 98 13.39 1.81 0.92
N SER A 99 14.68 1.97 0.66
CA SER A 99 15.20 2.31 -0.67
C SER A 99 14.81 1.26 -1.71
N ALA A 100 14.97 -0.02 -1.42
CA ALA A 100 14.60 -1.11 -2.33
C ALA A 100 13.11 -1.05 -2.68
N ILE A 101 12.24 -0.85 -1.70
CA ILE A 101 10.79 -0.74 -1.90
C ILE A 101 10.45 0.48 -2.77
N MET A 102 11.03 1.64 -2.48
CA MET A 102 10.71 2.89 -3.18
C MET A 102 11.26 2.94 -4.60
N THR A 103 12.51 2.50 -4.82
CA THR A 103 13.16 2.58 -6.14
C THR A 103 12.60 1.59 -7.16
N THR A 104 11.92 0.54 -6.69
CA THR A 104 11.32 -0.50 -7.54
C THR A 104 9.81 -0.33 -7.71
N ALA A 105 9.21 0.65 -7.04
CA ALA A 105 7.79 0.98 -7.17
C ALA A 105 7.45 1.40 -8.61
N TYR A 106 6.21 1.23 -9.00
CA TYR A 106 5.75 1.64 -10.32
C TYR A 106 4.63 2.67 -10.23
N ALA A 107 4.70 3.69 -11.11
CA ALA A 107 3.75 4.79 -11.17
C ALA A 107 2.73 4.64 -12.31
N LYS A 108 2.69 3.47 -12.94
CA LYS A 108 1.79 3.16 -14.06
C LYS A 108 0.81 2.06 -13.69
N ASP A 109 -0.36 2.11 -14.28
CA ASP A 109 -1.38 1.06 -14.18
C ASP A 109 -1.09 -0.11 -15.15
N ILE A 110 -1.97 -1.11 -15.14
CA ILE A 110 -1.84 -2.31 -15.98
C ILE A 110 -1.91 -2.02 -17.48
N ILE A 111 -2.47 -0.89 -17.88
CA ILE A 111 -2.52 -0.45 -19.29
C ILE A 111 -1.39 0.52 -19.65
N GLY A 112 -0.44 0.74 -18.73
CA GLY A 112 0.76 1.56 -18.97
C GLY A 112 0.54 3.06 -18.83
N THR A 113 -0.63 3.52 -18.39
CA THR A 113 -0.88 4.95 -18.10
C THR A 113 -0.51 5.30 -16.66
N ILE A 114 -0.25 6.59 -16.40
CA ILE A 114 0.04 7.04 -15.03
C ILE A 114 -1.16 6.71 -14.13
N LEU A 115 -0.87 6.26 -12.90
CA LEU A 115 -1.87 5.98 -11.88
C LEU A 115 -2.90 7.11 -11.79
N LYS A 116 -4.17 6.76 -11.71
CA LYS A 116 -5.29 7.71 -11.68
C LYS A 116 -5.94 7.73 -10.31
N GLY A 117 -6.50 8.88 -9.97
CA GLY A 117 -7.37 8.99 -8.81
C GLY A 117 -8.71 8.30 -9.06
N GLN A 118 -9.10 7.36 -8.20
CA GLN A 118 -10.34 6.58 -8.33
C GLN A 118 -11.59 7.44 -8.54
N ARG A 119 -11.70 8.55 -7.80
CA ARG A 119 -12.88 9.42 -7.86
C ARG A 119 -12.84 10.44 -8.99
N THR A 120 -11.65 10.90 -9.34
CA THR A 120 -11.48 11.99 -10.30
C THR A 120 -11.24 11.50 -11.72
N GLY A 121 -10.72 10.27 -11.87
CA GLY A 121 -10.23 9.74 -13.14
C GLY A 121 -9.00 10.46 -13.69
N LEU A 122 -8.54 11.51 -13.00
CA LEU A 122 -7.38 12.31 -13.42
C LEU A 122 -6.07 11.62 -13.03
N SER A 123 -5.01 11.88 -13.81
CA SER A 123 -3.68 11.40 -13.50
C SER A 123 -3.23 11.88 -12.12
N ALA A 124 -2.76 10.96 -11.31
CA ALA A 124 -2.20 11.26 -10.01
C ALA A 124 -0.79 11.86 -10.15
N THR A 125 -0.35 12.58 -9.14
CA THR A 125 1.00 13.16 -9.05
C THR A 125 1.80 12.46 -7.95
N PRO A 126 3.12 12.69 -7.84
CA PRO A 126 3.91 12.16 -6.73
C PRO A 126 3.37 12.52 -5.34
N LEU A 127 2.65 13.63 -5.19
CA LEU A 127 1.97 13.98 -3.95
C LEU A 127 0.78 13.06 -3.62
N HIS A 128 0.34 12.24 -4.56
CA HIS A 128 -0.72 11.25 -4.37
C HIS A 128 -0.16 9.84 -4.16
N PHE A 129 0.95 9.48 -4.80
CA PHE A 129 1.47 8.11 -4.82
C PHE A 129 2.92 7.95 -4.33
N GLY A 130 3.62 9.05 -3.98
CA GLY A 130 5.02 8.98 -3.57
C GLY A 130 5.92 8.43 -4.66
N ALA A 131 6.64 7.34 -4.35
CA ALA A 131 7.45 6.61 -5.31
C ALA A 131 6.62 5.75 -6.28
N GLY A 132 5.37 5.43 -5.94
CA GLY A 132 4.48 4.59 -6.75
C GLY A 132 3.84 3.47 -5.96
N TYR A 133 3.31 2.48 -6.67
CA TYR A 133 2.71 1.28 -6.10
C TYR A 133 3.78 0.21 -5.85
N ILE A 134 3.69 -0.43 -4.71
CA ILE A 134 4.69 -1.40 -4.21
C ILE A 134 4.87 -2.60 -5.14
N ASN A 135 6.13 -3.04 -5.35
CA ASN A 135 6.49 -4.19 -6.19
C ASN A 135 7.51 -5.09 -5.48
N LEU A 136 7.04 -6.10 -4.76
CA LEU A 136 7.91 -7.00 -4.01
C LEU A 136 8.89 -7.74 -4.91
N ASN A 137 8.43 -8.25 -6.05
CA ASN A 137 9.27 -9.04 -6.95
C ASN A 137 10.50 -8.27 -7.44
N LYS A 138 10.34 -6.99 -7.75
CA LYS A 138 11.48 -6.13 -8.11
C LYS A 138 12.29 -5.70 -6.89
N ALA A 139 11.65 -5.52 -5.73
CA ALA A 139 12.35 -5.11 -4.52
C ALA A 139 13.27 -6.20 -3.94
N MET A 140 13.06 -7.47 -4.28
CA MET A 140 13.95 -8.56 -3.90
C MET A 140 15.35 -8.42 -4.50
N ASP A 141 15.45 -7.88 -5.72
CA ASP A 141 16.73 -7.56 -6.39
C ASP A 141 16.62 -6.20 -7.09
N PRO A 142 16.77 -5.09 -6.36
CA PRO A 142 16.56 -3.74 -6.89
C PRO A 142 17.73 -3.23 -7.76
N GLY A 143 18.81 -3.98 -7.88
CA GLY A 143 20.01 -3.59 -8.61
C GLY A 143 20.79 -2.46 -7.93
N HIS A 144 20.14 -1.35 -7.61
CA HIS A 144 20.74 -0.20 -6.92
C HIS A 144 19.98 0.14 -5.64
N ARG A 145 20.72 0.42 -4.56
CA ARG A 145 20.19 0.78 -3.24
C ARG A 145 20.84 2.04 -2.74
N THR A 146 20.05 2.97 -2.23
CA THR A 146 20.54 4.11 -1.46
C THR A 146 20.52 3.76 0.03
N GLY A 147 21.63 3.94 0.70
CA GLY A 147 21.79 3.64 2.12
C GLY A 147 22.92 2.66 2.40
N SER A 148 23.49 2.75 3.59
CA SER A 148 24.57 1.88 4.01
C SER A 148 24.08 0.46 4.30
N THR A 149 24.77 -0.53 3.75
CA THR A 149 24.53 -1.94 4.08
C THR A 149 25.18 -2.35 5.40
N LYS A 150 26.09 -1.53 5.94
CA LYS A 150 26.77 -1.80 7.20
C LYS A 150 26.65 -0.58 8.09
N PHE A 151 26.11 -0.75 9.29
CA PHE A 151 26.47 0.12 10.39
C PHE A 151 27.94 -0.18 10.68
N GLY A 152 28.81 0.79 10.53
CA GLY A 152 30.20 0.66 10.89
C GLY A 152 30.33 0.14 12.33
N ALA A 153 31.25 -0.79 12.51
CA ALA A 153 31.64 -1.29 13.81
C ALA A 153 32.23 -0.18 14.67
#